data_86e86b42bdc11ff7cce92f67c46bb3d9
#
_entry.id   86e86b42bdc11ff7cce92f67c46bb3d9
#
_cell.length_a   1.000
_cell.length_b   1.000
_cell.length_c   1.000
_cell.angle_alpha   90.00
_cell.angle_beta   90.00
_cell.angle_gamma   90.00
#
_symmetry.space_group_name_H-M   'P 1'
#
loop_
_entity.id
_entity.type
_entity.pdbx_description
1 polymer ?
#
loop_
_entity_poly.entity_id
_entity_poly.type
_entity_poly.pdbx_seq_one_letter_code
_entity_poly.pdbx_strand_id
1 'polypeptide(L)'
;MKRFFETIQNIFKIEELRKRLGYTLLLVIIYRLGCFVVLPGIDATMLAKLQSSASEGLVGLLNMFSGGAMGNASIFALGVMPYISASIVVQLLGVFVPYFRKLQTEGESGRQKMNQITRYLTILIICIQGPAYIASLHAQIPAAAFIAVNALGWSNFMYNLVATLILMAGSMFIMWLGERITDRGIGNGISLIIMIGIVARLPYAIVAEFGSRFSTTNGGALFFVVELLIWFFVIVAAVALVQAVRRVPVQYAKRVIGNRQYGGVRQYIPLKINAAGVMPIIFAQALMLFPILFSRWDATRGLAATLGNYTGFWYNFIFFILIIIFTYFYTAVTVNPTQMAEDMKRNGGFIPGVKPGKKTVEYLDSIMSKVTLPGSIFLGIISILPAFAILLGVNNQFASFYGGTSLLILVGVVLDTLQQVESYLLMRHYDGLMKTGRLSGRSGM
;
A
#
# COMPACT_ATOMS: atom_id res chain seq x y z
N MET A 1 9.21 -18.56 -21.19
CA MET A 1 9.91 -19.23 -20.07
C MET A 1 11.42 -18.98 -20.09
N LYS A 2 12.18 -19.20 -21.20
CA LYS A 2 13.65 -18.94 -21.24
C LYS A 2 14.04 -17.53 -20.78
N ARG A 3 13.39 -16.47 -21.28
CA ARG A 3 13.67 -15.07 -20.88
C ARG A 3 13.44 -14.82 -19.37
N PHE A 4 12.45 -15.46 -18.77
CA PHE A 4 12.18 -15.32 -17.33
C PHE A 4 13.31 -15.93 -16.49
N PHE A 5 13.77 -17.12 -16.83
CA PHE A 5 14.91 -17.76 -16.16
C PHE A 5 16.22 -16.98 -16.38
N GLU A 6 16.44 -16.46 -17.58
CA GLU A 6 17.60 -15.58 -17.88
C GLU A 6 17.56 -14.29 -17.05
N THR A 7 16.39 -13.68 -16.89
CA THR A 7 16.22 -12.48 -16.06
C THR A 7 16.54 -12.80 -14.60
N ILE A 8 16.00 -13.89 -14.05
CA ILE A 8 16.31 -14.33 -12.67
C ILE A 8 17.81 -14.61 -12.52
N GLN A 9 18.43 -15.31 -13.45
CA GLN A 9 19.86 -15.59 -13.42
C GLN A 9 20.71 -14.29 -13.45
N ASN A 10 20.29 -13.30 -14.24
CA ASN A 10 20.93 -12.00 -14.33
C ASN A 10 20.79 -11.18 -13.05
N ILE A 11 19.64 -11.27 -12.35
CA ILE A 11 19.41 -10.64 -11.05
C ILE A 11 20.42 -11.17 -10.02
N PHE A 12 20.62 -12.50 -9.96
CA PHE A 12 21.57 -13.11 -9.02
C PHE A 12 23.05 -12.89 -9.38
N LYS A 13 23.38 -12.62 -10.65
CA LYS A 13 24.74 -12.29 -11.09
C LYS A 13 25.20 -10.90 -10.64
N ILE A 14 24.27 -9.98 -10.35
CA ILE A 14 24.59 -8.63 -9.92
C ILE A 14 24.78 -8.63 -8.39
N GLU A 15 26.01 -8.47 -7.94
CA GLU A 15 26.39 -8.54 -6.54
C GLU A 15 25.63 -7.52 -5.65
N GLU A 16 25.50 -6.29 -6.14
CA GLU A 16 24.78 -5.23 -5.41
C GLU A 16 23.28 -5.57 -5.25
N LEU A 17 22.62 -5.99 -6.32
CA LEU A 17 21.22 -6.37 -6.32
C LEU A 17 20.96 -7.59 -5.43
N ARG A 18 21.87 -8.58 -5.48
CA ARG A 18 21.82 -9.76 -4.60
C ARG A 18 21.95 -9.39 -3.12
N LYS A 19 22.87 -8.46 -2.77
CA LYS A 19 23.03 -7.96 -1.40
C LYS A 19 21.77 -7.24 -0.92
N ARG A 20 21.18 -6.37 -1.74
CA ARG A 20 19.93 -5.64 -1.43
C ARG A 20 18.73 -6.58 -1.26
N LEU A 21 18.59 -7.58 -2.17
CA LEU A 21 17.55 -8.61 -2.05
C LEU A 21 17.73 -9.45 -0.78
N GLY A 22 18.95 -9.92 -0.51
CA GLY A 22 19.26 -10.71 0.69
C GLY A 22 18.96 -9.94 1.97
N TYR A 23 19.33 -8.64 2.02
CA TYR A 23 19.04 -7.75 3.13
C TYR A 23 17.53 -7.58 3.34
N THR A 24 16.77 -7.32 2.27
CA THR A 24 15.31 -7.20 2.31
C THR A 24 14.68 -8.49 2.84
N LEU A 25 15.10 -9.65 2.33
CA LEU A 25 14.57 -10.95 2.73
C LEU A 25 14.85 -11.23 4.21
N LEU A 26 16.05 -10.91 4.70
CA LEU A 26 16.40 -11.07 6.11
C LEU A 26 15.49 -10.23 7.02
N LEU A 27 15.29 -8.94 6.70
CA LEU A 27 14.42 -8.07 7.49
C LEU A 27 12.96 -8.52 7.47
N VAL A 28 12.50 -9.06 6.34
CA VAL A 28 11.17 -9.65 6.20
C VAL A 28 11.00 -10.90 7.10
N ILE A 29 12.02 -11.75 7.17
CA ILE A 29 11.99 -12.93 8.07
C ILE A 29 11.89 -12.47 9.52
N ILE A 30 12.66 -11.45 9.94
CA ILE A 30 12.57 -10.89 11.28
C ILE A 30 11.15 -10.37 11.58
N TYR A 31 10.55 -9.63 10.63
CA TYR A 31 9.17 -9.17 10.77
C TYR A 31 8.20 -10.34 10.94
N ARG A 32 8.31 -11.38 10.12
CA ARG A 32 7.42 -12.54 10.19
C ARG A 32 7.55 -13.30 11.50
N LEU A 33 8.76 -13.50 11.99
CA LEU A 33 8.99 -14.12 13.30
C LEU A 33 8.31 -13.34 14.43
N GLY A 34 8.43 -12.02 14.42
CA GLY A 34 7.79 -11.17 15.43
C GLY A 34 6.26 -11.19 15.41
N CYS A 35 5.62 -11.50 14.25
CA CYS A 35 4.16 -11.67 14.18
C CYS A 35 3.64 -12.89 14.96
N PHE A 36 4.50 -13.84 15.33
CA PHE A 36 4.14 -15.02 16.10
C PHE A 36 4.49 -14.88 17.59
N VAL A 37 5.24 -13.85 17.97
CA VAL A 37 5.58 -13.60 19.38
C VAL A 37 4.38 -12.96 20.07
N VAL A 38 3.69 -13.74 20.91
CA VAL A 38 2.50 -13.30 21.65
C VAL A 38 2.89 -12.25 22.71
N LEU A 39 1.98 -11.31 22.99
CA LEU A 39 2.12 -10.31 24.05
C LEU A 39 2.39 -11.01 25.39
N PRO A 40 3.42 -10.59 26.14
CA PRO A 40 3.70 -11.15 27.46
C PRO A 40 2.48 -11.05 28.37
N GLY A 41 2.18 -12.13 29.07
CA GLY A 41 1.04 -12.20 29.98
C GLY A 41 -0.26 -12.72 29.39
N ILE A 42 -0.27 -13.16 28.13
CA ILE A 42 -1.39 -13.84 27.49
C ILE A 42 -1.02 -15.29 27.18
N ASP A 43 -1.93 -16.21 27.45
CA ASP A 43 -1.79 -17.63 27.10
C ASP A 43 -2.09 -17.85 25.61
N ALA A 44 -1.06 -18.29 24.87
CA ALA A 44 -1.16 -18.56 23.43
C ALA A 44 -2.17 -19.69 23.09
N THR A 45 -2.37 -20.63 24.01
CA THR A 45 -3.27 -21.78 23.77
C THR A 45 -4.75 -21.39 23.73
N MET A 46 -5.12 -20.27 24.37
CA MET A 46 -6.50 -19.79 24.45
C MET A 46 -6.86 -18.79 23.33
N LEU A 47 -5.94 -18.51 22.41
CA LEU A 47 -6.15 -17.54 21.32
C LEU A 47 -7.01 -18.06 20.13
N ALA A 48 -7.41 -19.34 20.12
CA ALA A 48 -8.16 -19.93 19.02
C ALA A 48 -9.49 -19.18 18.73
N LYS A 49 -10.19 -18.72 19.78
CA LYS A 49 -11.42 -17.92 19.63
C LYS A 49 -11.15 -16.54 19.04
N LEU A 50 -10.03 -15.92 19.39
CA LEU A 50 -9.62 -14.64 18.83
C LEU A 50 -9.32 -14.74 17.32
N GLN A 51 -8.67 -15.82 16.91
CA GLN A 51 -8.34 -16.06 15.51
C GLN A 51 -9.61 -16.17 14.63
N SER A 52 -10.66 -16.84 15.12
CA SER A 52 -11.93 -16.93 14.39
C SER A 52 -12.64 -15.57 14.30
N SER A 53 -12.73 -14.83 15.42
CA SER A 53 -13.35 -13.51 15.45
C SER A 53 -12.55 -12.45 14.66
N ALA A 54 -11.22 -12.55 14.67
CA ALA A 54 -10.34 -11.65 13.93
C ALA A 54 -10.31 -11.91 12.41
N SER A 55 -11.02 -12.92 11.92
CA SER A 55 -11.15 -13.19 10.48
C SER A 55 -12.41 -12.55 9.87
N GLU A 56 -13.27 -11.95 10.68
CA GLU A 56 -14.55 -11.41 10.23
C GLU A 56 -14.57 -9.86 10.20
N GLY A 57 -15.32 -9.30 9.28
CA GLY A 57 -15.60 -7.88 9.19
C GLY A 57 -14.38 -6.98 8.97
N LEU A 58 -14.49 -5.75 9.45
CA LEU A 58 -13.42 -4.75 9.40
C LEU A 58 -12.18 -5.17 10.21
N VAL A 59 -12.36 -5.90 11.30
CA VAL A 59 -11.25 -6.44 12.11
C VAL A 59 -10.45 -7.45 11.28
N GLY A 60 -11.10 -8.23 10.43
CA GLY A 60 -10.46 -9.15 9.50
C GLY A 60 -9.53 -8.43 8.51
N LEU A 61 -9.96 -7.28 7.97
CA LEU A 61 -9.13 -6.45 7.10
C LEU A 61 -7.88 -5.91 7.84
N LEU A 62 -8.05 -5.39 9.08
CA LEU A 62 -6.93 -4.91 9.89
C LEU A 62 -5.95 -6.05 10.21
N ASN A 63 -6.48 -7.22 10.55
CA ASN A 63 -5.67 -8.42 10.81
C ASN A 63 -4.90 -8.89 9.57
N MET A 64 -5.44 -8.67 8.39
CA MET A 64 -4.79 -8.96 7.12
C MET A 64 -3.59 -8.04 6.88
N PHE A 65 -3.72 -6.72 7.12
CA PHE A 65 -2.61 -5.76 7.03
C PHE A 65 -1.50 -6.01 8.03
N SER A 66 -1.83 -6.49 9.23
CA SER A 66 -0.86 -6.89 10.24
C SER A 66 -0.24 -8.28 9.98
N GLY A 67 -0.61 -8.96 8.87
CA GLY A 67 -0.11 -10.29 8.55
C GLY A 67 -0.56 -11.38 9.52
N GLY A 68 -1.69 -11.17 10.22
CA GLY A 68 -2.20 -12.07 11.24
C GLY A 68 -1.73 -11.77 12.66
N ALA A 69 -0.86 -10.79 12.83
CA ALA A 69 -0.32 -10.43 14.14
C ALA A 69 -1.41 -9.98 15.13
N MET A 70 -2.47 -9.33 14.64
CA MET A 70 -3.60 -8.89 15.46
C MET A 70 -4.40 -10.09 16.00
N GLY A 71 -4.67 -11.09 15.18
CA GLY A 71 -5.37 -12.31 15.58
C GLY A 71 -4.53 -13.24 16.47
N ASN A 72 -3.20 -13.09 16.45
CA ASN A 72 -2.29 -13.82 17.33
C ASN A 72 -1.99 -13.07 18.63
N ALA A 73 -2.63 -11.93 18.89
CA ALA A 73 -2.32 -11.05 20.02
C ALA A 73 -0.79 -10.81 20.17
N SER A 74 -0.09 -10.58 19.03
CA SER A 74 1.36 -10.48 19.02
C SER A 74 1.85 -9.09 19.44
N ILE A 75 3.16 -8.98 19.73
CA ILE A 75 3.83 -7.69 19.97
C ILE A 75 3.71 -6.75 18.76
N PHE A 76 3.44 -7.29 17.55
CA PHE A 76 3.25 -6.56 16.31
C PHE A 76 1.77 -6.41 15.94
N ALA A 77 0.84 -6.58 16.88
CA ALA A 77 -0.59 -6.61 16.60
C ALA A 77 -1.12 -5.34 15.91
N LEU A 78 -0.66 -4.15 16.29
CA LEU A 78 -1.02 -2.89 15.63
C LEU A 78 -0.34 -2.71 14.27
N GLY A 79 0.73 -3.46 14.00
CA GLY A 79 1.45 -3.43 12.73
C GLY A 79 1.93 -2.04 12.33
N VAL A 80 1.77 -1.73 11.04
CA VAL A 80 2.16 -0.45 10.42
C VAL A 80 0.99 0.54 10.41
N MET A 81 -0.23 0.15 10.81
CA MET A 81 -1.44 0.97 10.71
C MET A 81 -1.34 2.33 11.41
N PRO A 82 -0.80 2.44 12.65
CA PRO A 82 -0.64 3.75 13.30
C PRO A 82 0.27 4.69 12.51
N TYR A 83 1.33 4.17 11.90
CA TYR A 83 2.23 4.95 11.05
C TYR A 83 1.55 5.42 9.76
N ILE A 84 0.76 4.56 9.11
CA ILE A 84 0.01 4.92 7.91
C ILE A 84 -0.96 6.05 8.26
N SER A 85 -1.71 5.94 9.35
CA SER A 85 -2.64 6.97 9.81
C SER A 85 -1.92 8.29 10.09
N ALA A 86 -0.76 8.25 10.76
CA ALA A 86 0.07 9.42 11.01
C ALA A 86 0.58 10.07 9.71
N SER A 87 1.07 9.26 8.77
CA SER A 87 1.56 9.72 7.47
C SER A 87 0.46 10.38 6.65
N ILE A 88 -0.75 9.83 6.69
CA ILE A 88 -1.95 10.39 6.07
C ILE A 88 -2.25 11.79 6.64
N VAL A 89 -2.30 11.91 7.96
CA VAL A 89 -2.57 13.19 8.62
C VAL A 89 -1.51 14.24 8.26
N VAL A 90 -0.22 13.88 8.27
CA VAL A 90 0.87 14.80 7.91
C VAL A 90 0.79 15.22 6.43
N GLN A 91 0.42 14.31 5.52
CA GLN A 91 0.22 14.63 4.11
C GLN A 91 -0.96 15.58 3.91
N LEU A 92 -2.09 15.37 4.61
CA LEU A 92 -3.24 16.28 4.58
C LEU A 92 -2.86 17.67 5.14
N LEU A 93 -2.13 17.72 6.26
CA LEU A 93 -1.63 18.98 6.81
C LEU A 93 -0.72 19.71 5.82
N GLY A 94 0.04 19.00 4.99
CA GLY A 94 0.84 19.57 3.91
C GLY A 94 0.05 20.34 2.87
N VAL A 95 -1.25 20.03 2.71
CA VAL A 95 -2.15 20.74 1.79
C VAL A 95 -2.79 21.96 2.46
N PHE A 96 -3.25 21.80 3.71
CA PHE A 96 -4.06 22.83 4.39
C PHE A 96 -3.22 23.83 5.19
N VAL A 97 -2.05 23.43 5.71
CA VAL A 97 -1.24 24.24 6.60
C VAL A 97 0.01 24.76 5.88
N PRO A 98 0.19 26.11 5.74
CA PRO A 98 1.32 26.69 5.01
C PRO A 98 2.70 26.24 5.51
N TYR A 99 2.84 25.99 6.82
CA TYR A 99 4.07 25.49 7.43
C TYR A 99 4.51 24.14 6.83
N PHE A 100 3.60 23.17 6.76
CA PHE A 100 3.89 21.84 6.18
C PHE A 100 4.14 21.90 4.67
N ARG A 101 3.42 22.78 3.97
CA ARG A 101 3.64 23.04 2.55
C ARG A 101 5.05 23.57 2.28
N LYS A 102 5.55 24.47 3.13
CA LYS A 102 6.92 24.99 3.07
C LYS A 102 7.94 23.86 3.27
N LEU A 103 7.73 22.99 4.27
CA LEU A 103 8.59 21.83 4.51
C LEU A 103 8.65 20.87 3.30
N GLN A 104 7.54 20.69 2.57
CA GLN A 104 7.53 19.88 1.34
C GLN A 104 8.41 20.46 0.23
N THR A 105 8.57 21.79 0.18
CA THR A 105 9.39 22.46 -0.83
C THR A 105 10.85 22.66 -0.42
N GLU A 106 11.21 22.48 0.85
CA GLU A 106 12.57 22.61 1.38
C GLU A 106 13.52 21.46 1.02
N GLY A 107 13.06 20.48 0.25
CA GLY A 107 13.88 19.33 -0.18
C GLY A 107 14.17 18.33 0.93
N GLU A 108 15.41 17.82 1.01
CA GLU A 108 15.77 16.72 1.92
C GLU A 108 15.66 17.09 3.41
N SER A 109 16.02 18.32 3.80
CA SER A 109 15.87 18.79 5.20
C SER A 109 14.42 18.85 5.64
N GLY A 110 13.53 19.37 4.78
CA GLY A 110 12.10 19.41 5.06
C GLY A 110 11.48 18.01 5.15
N ARG A 111 11.93 17.09 4.27
CA ARG A 111 11.50 15.68 4.28
C ARG A 111 11.89 14.97 5.59
N GLN A 112 13.10 15.20 6.10
CA GLN A 112 13.52 14.64 7.39
C GLN A 112 12.68 15.16 8.55
N LYS A 113 12.36 16.47 8.58
CA LYS A 113 11.46 17.06 9.60
C LYS A 113 10.06 16.49 9.51
N MET A 114 9.51 16.32 8.30
CA MET A 114 8.20 15.67 8.11
C MET A 114 8.18 14.24 8.63
N ASN A 115 9.22 13.45 8.36
CA ASN A 115 9.36 12.10 8.88
C ASN A 115 9.43 12.08 10.42
N GLN A 116 10.13 13.03 11.05
CA GLN A 116 10.16 13.14 12.51
C GLN A 116 8.78 13.45 13.10
N ILE A 117 8.04 14.40 12.51
CA ILE A 117 6.68 14.72 12.93
C ILE A 117 5.76 13.51 12.79
N THR A 118 5.88 12.75 11.69
CA THR A 118 5.14 11.52 11.48
C THR A 118 5.43 10.49 12.56
N ARG A 119 6.69 10.33 12.99
CA ARG A 119 7.07 9.42 14.08
C ARG A 119 6.44 9.83 15.41
N TYR A 120 6.48 11.12 15.79
CA TYR A 120 5.84 11.61 17.01
C TYR A 120 4.33 11.41 16.98
N LEU A 121 3.70 11.70 15.85
CA LEU A 121 2.27 11.49 15.67
C LEU A 121 1.90 10.00 15.73
N THR A 122 2.76 9.13 15.20
CA THR A 122 2.59 7.67 15.31
C THR A 122 2.56 7.21 16.77
N ILE A 123 3.49 7.71 17.60
CA ILE A 123 3.52 7.39 19.04
C ILE A 123 2.22 7.84 19.71
N LEU A 124 1.75 9.06 19.41
CA LEU A 124 0.49 9.57 19.96
C LEU A 124 -0.71 8.71 19.58
N ILE A 125 -0.78 8.29 18.30
CA ILE A 125 -1.85 7.42 17.81
C ILE A 125 -1.79 6.06 18.52
N ILE A 126 -0.61 5.48 18.73
CA ILE A 126 -0.45 4.21 19.43
C ILE A 126 -0.89 4.32 20.90
N CYS A 127 -0.64 5.44 21.57
CA CYS A 127 -1.11 5.69 22.94
C CYS A 127 -2.64 5.65 23.05
N ILE A 128 -3.36 5.97 21.96
CA ILE A 128 -4.84 5.89 21.90
C ILE A 128 -5.30 4.51 21.46
N GLN A 129 -4.69 3.95 20.40
CA GLN A 129 -5.11 2.67 19.81
C GLN A 129 -4.67 1.46 20.66
N GLY A 130 -3.54 1.54 21.38
CA GLY A 130 -3.03 0.45 22.21
C GLY A 130 -4.02 0.03 23.29
N PRO A 131 -4.44 0.94 24.20
CA PRO A 131 -5.46 0.63 25.19
C PRO A 131 -6.78 0.17 24.59
N ALA A 132 -7.20 0.74 23.46
CA ALA A 132 -8.41 0.31 22.77
C ALA A 132 -8.31 -1.14 22.26
N TYR A 133 -7.15 -1.50 21.70
CA TYR A 133 -6.88 -2.88 21.27
C TYR A 133 -6.88 -3.86 22.47
N ILE A 134 -6.22 -3.52 23.57
CA ILE A 134 -6.19 -4.37 24.77
C ILE A 134 -7.59 -4.53 25.36
N ALA A 135 -8.39 -3.46 25.41
CA ALA A 135 -9.80 -3.52 25.81
C ALA A 135 -10.61 -4.46 24.91
N SER A 136 -10.35 -4.46 23.61
CA SER A 136 -10.98 -5.40 22.67
C SER A 136 -10.55 -6.85 22.91
N LEU A 137 -9.28 -7.09 23.32
CA LEU A 137 -8.81 -8.41 23.71
C LEU A 137 -9.53 -8.92 24.95
N HIS A 138 -9.70 -8.09 25.97
CA HIS A 138 -10.46 -8.44 27.18
C HIS A 138 -11.91 -8.81 26.90
N ALA A 139 -12.53 -8.24 25.86
CA ALA A 139 -13.88 -8.57 25.46
C ALA A 139 -14.00 -9.87 24.64
N GLN A 140 -12.94 -10.30 23.97
CA GLN A 140 -12.94 -11.43 23.03
C GLN A 140 -12.30 -12.70 23.62
N ILE A 141 -11.38 -12.57 24.57
CA ILE A 141 -10.63 -13.67 25.18
C ILE A 141 -11.13 -13.90 26.60
N PRO A 142 -11.27 -15.17 27.04
CA PRO A 142 -11.61 -15.47 28.43
C PRO A 142 -10.65 -14.83 29.42
N ALA A 143 -11.15 -14.34 30.53
CA ALA A 143 -10.33 -13.73 31.58
C ALA A 143 -9.20 -14.65 32.09
N ALA A 144 -9.40 -15.97 32.06
CA ALA A 144 -8.38 -16.97 32.41
C ALA A 144 -7.12 -16.93 31.53
N ALA A 145 -7.21 -16.40 30.31
CA ALA A 145 -6.07 -16.31 29.39
C ALA A 145 -5.06 -15.21 29.78
N PHE A 146 -5.44 -14.29 30.68
CA PHE A 146 -4.56 -13.21 31.13
C PHE A 146 -3.74 -13.67 32.36
N ILE A 147 -2.66 -14.41 32.09
CA ILE A 147 -1.77 -14.97 33.14
C ILE A 147 -1.16 -13.85 34.00
N ALA A 148 -0.80 -12.71 33.41
CA ALA A 148 -0.21 -11.60 34.15
C ALA A 148 -1.12 -11.04 35.24
N VAL A 149 -2.43 -10.97 34.96
CA VAL A 149 -3.42 -10.49 35.94
C VAL A 149 -3.76 -11.58 36.94
N ASN A 150 -3.98 -12.81 36.50
CA ASN A 150 -4.47 -13.90 37.33
C ASN A 150 -3.38 -14.58 38.17
N ALA A 151 -2.19 -14.81 37.61
CA ALA A 151 -1.11 -15.53 38.28
C ALA A 151 -0.07 -14.60 38.92
N LEU A 152 0.23 -13.44 38.32
CA LEU A 152 1.21 -12.48 38.80
C LEU A 152 0.59 -11.38 39.68
N GLY A 153 -0.73 -11.33 39.81
CA GLY A 153 -1.43 -10.35 40.65
C GLY A 153 -1.33 -8.90 40.17
N TRP A 154 -1.06 -8.69 38.88
CA TRP A 154 -1.00 -7.34 38.32
C TRP A 154 -2.40 -6.71 38.26
N SER A 155 -2.51 -5.41 38.57
CA SER A 155 -3.75 -4.70 38.31
C SER A 155 -4.01 -4.58 36.79
N ASN A 156 -5.28 -4.59 36.38
CA ASN A 156 -5.65 -4.39 34.97
C ASN A 156 -5.03 -3.11 34.38
N PHE A 157 -4.90 -2.05 35.20
CA PHE A 157 -4.28 -0.80 34.76
C PHE A 157 -2.79 -0.99 34.46
N MET A 158 -2.06 -1.68 35.32
CA MET A 158 -0.63 -1.95 35.15
C MET A 158 -0.38 -2.81 33.94
N TYR A 159 -1.19 -3.86 33.74
CA TYR A 159 -1.12 -4.70 32.55
C TYR A 159 -1.37 -3.89 31.27
N ASN A 160 -2.44 -3.07 31.23
CA ASN A 160 -2.77 -2.25 30.08
C ASN A 160 -1.65 -1.26 29.74
N LEU A 161 -1.01 -0.66 30.73
CA LEU A 161 0.10 0.27 30.55
C LEU A 161 1.32 -0.45 29.95
N VAL A 162 1.74 -1.57 30.54
CA VAL A 162 2.90 -2.34 30.09
C VAL A 162 2.65 -2.91 28.67
N ALA A 163 1.47 -3.50 28.43
CA ALA A 163 1.11 -4.03 27.12
C ALA A 163 1.08 -2.93 26.04
N THR A 164 0.58 -1.73 26.38
CA THR A 164 0.59 -0.58 25.44
C THR A 164 2.03 -0.16 25.12
N LEU A 165 2.94 -0.14 26.10
CA LEU A 165 4.35 0.17 25.86
C LEU A 165 5.03 -0.86 24.96
N ILE A 166 4.71 -2.15 25.14
CA ILE A 166 5.23 -3.22 24.29
C ILE A 166 4.70 -3.09 22.87
N LEU A 167 3.40 -2.82 22.68
CA LEU A 167 2.80 -2.58 21.37
C LEU A 167 3.41 -1.36 20.69
N MET A 168 3.71 -0.31 21.45
CA MET A 168 4.40 0.88 20.95
C MET A 168 5.80 0.53 20.46
N ALA A 169 6.59 -0.17 21.24
CA ALA A 169 7.92 -0.63 20.86
C ALA A 169 7.86 -1.51 19.61
N GLY A 170 6.91 -2.44 19.54
CA GLY A 170 6.68 -3.30 18.39
C GLY A 170 6.36 -2.54 17.11
N SER A 171 5.42 -1.59 17.15
CA SER A 171 5.04 -0.79 16.00
C SER A 171 6.17 0.14 15.54
N MET A 172 6.91 0.75 16.47
CA MET A 172 8.08 1.56 16.14
C MET A 172 9.20 0.73 15.53
N PHE A 173 9.38 -0.52 15.98
CA PHE A 173 10.34 -1.45 15.41
C PHE A 173 9.97 -1.85 13.98
N ILE A 174 8.69 -2.13 13.70
CA ILE A 174 8.22 -2.41 12.32
C ILE A 174 8.46 -1.20 11.40
N MET A 175 8.15 0.00 11.87
CA MET A 175 8.42 1.24 11.14
C MET A 175 9.92 1.37 10.81
N TRP A 176 10.79 1.14 11.79
CA TRP A 176 12.24 1.14 11.59
C TRP A 176 12.68 0.07 10.59
N LEU A 177 12.12 -1.15 10.63
CA LEU A 177 12.38 -2.18 9.63
C LEU A 177 12.00 -1.70 8.22
N GLY A 178 10.82 -1.07 8.06
CA GLY A 178 10.35 -0.52 6.79
C GLY A 178 11.29 0.55 6.26
N GLU A 179 11.74 1.49 7.09
CA GLU A 179 12.72 2.51 6.71
C GLU A 179 14.06 1.87 6.28
N ARG A 180 14.55 0.87 7.02
CA ARG A 180 15.79 0.16 6.67
C ARG A 180 15.69 -0.61 5.36
N ILE A 181 14.55 -1.21 5.06
CA ILE A 181 14.31 -1.85 3.76
C ILE A 181 14.33 -0.78 2.65
N THR A 182 13.71 0.37 2.86
CA THR A 182 13.71 1.47 1.88
C THR A 182 15.11 2.01 1.62
N ASP A 183 15.94 2.19 2.66
CA ASP A 183 17.27 2.78 2.56
C ASP A 183 18.30 1.82 1.91
N ARG A 184 18.30 0.56 2.32
CA ARG A 184 19.35 -0.42 1.97
C ARG A 184 18.86 -1.63 1.18
N GLY A 185 17.54 -1.80 1.08
CA GLY A 185 16.90 -2.91 0.36
C GLY A 185 16.43 -2.50 -1.04
N ILE A 186 15.31 -3.07 -1.45
CA ILE A 186 14.63 -2.81 -2.71
C ILE A 186 13.18 -2.44 -2.42
N GLY A 187 12.67 -1.45 -3.14
CA GLY A 187 11.27 -1.03 -3.03
C GLY A 187 11.00 -0.11 -1.84
N ASN A 188 9.72 0.21 -1.66
CA ASN A 188 9.25 0.90 -0.46
C ASN A 188 9.05 -0.14 0.65
N GLY A 189 9.90 -0.09 1.69
CA GLY A 189 9.92 -1.11 2.74
C GLY A 189 8.61 -1.24 3.51
N ILE A 190 7.92 -0.14 3.78
CA ILE A 190 6.62 -0.15 4.47
C ILE A 190 5.57 -0.88 3.62
N SER A 191 5.50 -0.54 2.33
CA SER A 191 4.58 -1.19 1.39
C SER A 191 4.90 -2.68 1.24
N LEU A 192 6.20 -3.05 1.22
CA LEU A 192 6.64 -4.45 1.20
C LEU A 192 6.21 -5.23 2.45
N ILE A 193 6.34 -4.65 3.63
CA ILE A 193 5.90 -5.27 4.89
C ILE A 193 4.40 -5.55 4.84
N ILE A 194 3.59 -4.60 4.37
CA ILE A 194 2.14 -4.77 4.22
C ILE A 194 1.84 -5.88 3.20
N MET A 195 2.47 -5.82 2.03
CA MET A 195 2.29 -6.84 0.98
C MET A 195 2.59 -8.24 1.49
N ILE A 196 3.69 -8.41 2.22
CA ILE A 196 4.08 -9.72 2.78
C ILE A 196 3.08 -10.17 3.85
N GLY A 197 2.55 -9.25 4.65
CA GLY A 197 1.45 -9.53 5.57
C GLY A 197 0.23 -10.11 4.85
N ILE A 198 -0.16 -9.48 3.74
CA ILE A 198 -1.27 -9.92 2.90
C ILE A 198 -0.97 -11.29 2.26
N VAL A 199 0.17 -11.45 1.58
CA VAL A 199 0.56 -12.69 0.91
C VAL A 199 0.62 -13.88 1.86
N ALA A 200 1.08 -13.66 3.09
CA ALA A 200 1.18 -14.73 4.08
C ALA A 200 -0.18 -15.32 4.51
N ARG A 201 -1.26 -14.57 4.35
CA ARG A 201 -2.63 -15.03 4.62
C ARG A 201 -3.28 -15.76 3.45
N LEU A 202 -2.78 -15.54 2.23
CA LEU A 202 -3.37 -16.10 1.01
C LEU A 202 -3.44 -17.63 1.01
N PRO A 203 -2.40 -18.40 1.39
CA PRO A 203 -2.48 -19.86 1.42
C PRO A 203 -3.58 -20.37 2.36
N TYR A 204 -3.72 -19.76 3.54
CA TYR A 204 -4.77 -20.11 4.51
C TYR A 204 -6.16 -19.81 3.96
N ALA A 205 -6.34 -18.68 3.26
CA ALA A 205 -7.59 -18.31 2.64
C ALA A 205 -8.01 -19.29 1.53
N ILE A 206 -7.06 -19.72 0.69
CA ILE A 206 -7.32 -20.73 -0.36
C ILE A 206 -7.71 -22.08 0.25
N VAL A 207 -7.00 -22.52 1.30
CA VAL A 207 -7.32 -23.79 1.98
C VAL A 207 -8.69 -23.72 2.66
N ALA A 208 -9.03 -22.59 3.28
CA ALA A 208 -10.34 -22.37 3.90
C ALA A 208 -11.47 -22.41 2.86
N GLU A 209 -11.29 -21.78 1.68
CA GLU A 209 -12.26 -21.83 0.59
C GLU A 209 -12.42 -23.26 0.05
N PHE A 210 -11.31 -23.93 -0.22
CA PHE A 210 -11.33 -25.34 -0.65
C PHE A 210 -12.10 -26.21 0.35
N GLY A 211 -11.81 -26.09 1.65
CA GLY A 211 -12.51 -26.82 2.70
C GLY A 211 -14.01 -26.52 2.74
N SER A 212 -14.41 -25.26 2.60
CA SER A 212 -15.81 -24.86 2.62
C SER A 212 -16.59 -25.40 1.42
N ARG A 213 -16.00 -25.44 0.23
CA ARG A 213 -16.65 -25.96 -0.99
C ARG A 213 -16.76 -27.47 -1.03
N PHE A 214 -15.79 -28.19 -0.45
CA PHE A 214 -15.81 -29.67 -0.44
C PHE A 214 -16.56 -30.26 0.75
N SER A 215 -16.73 -29.51 1.85
CA SER A 215 -17.47 -29.97 3.03
C SER A 215 -18.98 -29.71 2.97
N THR A 216 -19.44 -28.78 2.13
CA THR A 216 -20.84 -28.43 1.94
C THR A 216 -21.33 -28.90 0.58
N THR A 217 -22.63 -29.27 0.48
CA THR A 217 -23.32 -29.69 -0.76
C THR A 217 -23.36 -28.60 -1.85
N ASN A 218 -22.65 -27.50 -1.67
CA ASN A 218 -22.69 -26.28 -2.47
C ASN A 218 -21.67 -26.31 -3.61
N GLY A 219 -21.93 -27.12 -4.62
CA GLY A 219 -21.33 -26.98 -5.94
C GLY A 219 -19.94 -27.58 -6.15
N GLY A 220 -19.24 -28.05 -5.12
CA GLY A 220 -18.00 -28.82 -5.25
C GLY A 220 -16.86 -28.15 -6.01
N ALA A 221 -16.02 -28.97 -6.63
CA ALA A 221 -14.82 -28.56 -7.36
C ALA A 221 -15.06 -27.59 -8.51
N LEU A 222 -16.23 -27.65 -9.18
CA LEU A 222 -16.54 -26.81 -10.32
C LEU A 222 -16.64 -25.31 -9.89
N PHE A 223 -17.34 -25.02 -8.81
CA PHE A 223 -17.46 -23.64 -8.31
C PHE A 223 -16.11 -23.10 -7.86
N PHE A 224 -15.30 -23.90 -7.18
CA PHE A 224 -13.94 -23.50 -6.78
C PHE A 224 -13.06 -23.11 -7.99
N VAL A 225 -13.12 -23.90 -9.08
CA VAL A 225 -12.37 -23.58 -10.31
C VAL A 225 -12.88 -22.28 -10.94
N VAL A 226 -14.19 -22.07 -11.00
CA VAL A 226 -14.79 -20.81 -11.51
C VAL A 226 -14.35 -19.61 -10.67
N GLU A 227 -14.34 -19.74 -9.35
CA GLU A 227 -13.87 -18.69 -8.43
C GLU A 227 -12.40 -18.34 -8.67
N LEU A 228 -11.53 -19.32 -8.79
CA LEU A 228 -10.10 -19.08 -9.12
C LEU A 228 -9.94 -18.39 -10.48
N LEU A 229 -10.78 -18.74 -11.46
CA LEU A 229 -10.75 -18.14 -12.79
C LEU A 229 -11.20 -16.67 -12.73
N ILE A 230 -12.27 -16.37 -12.02
CA ILE A 230 -12.73 -14.98 -11.79
C ILE A 230 -11.64 -14.19 -11.06
N TRP A 231 -11.06 -14.75 -10.00
CA TRP A 231 -9.98 -14.11 -9.26
C TRP A 231 -8.77 -13.78 -10.15
N PHE A 232 -8.39 -14.69 -11.03
CA PHE A 232 -7.33 -14.46 -12.01
C PHE A 232 -7.66 -13.26 -12.94
N PHE A 233 -8.89 -13.18 -13.46
CA PHE A 233 -9.30 -12.03 -14.31
C PHE A 233 -9.31 -10.72 -13.53
N VAL A 234 -9.68 -10.72 -12.27
CA VAL A 234 -9.63 -9.53 -11.41
C VAL A 234 -8.18 -9.06 -11.20
N ILE A 235 -7.23 -9.99 -11.00
CA ILE A 235 -5.80 -9.64 -10.92
C ILE A 235 -5.34 -9.01 -12.24
N VAL A 236 -5.67 -9.60 -13.38
CA VAL A 236 -5.30 -9.05 -14.70
C VAL A 236 -5.87 -7.64 -14.90
N ALA A 237 -7.13 -7.41 -14.52
CA ALA A 237 -7.76 -6.09 -14.57
C ALA A 237 -7.06 -5.08 -13.65
N ALA A 238 -6.69 -5.48 -12.43
CA ALA A 238 -5.95 -4.64 -11.49
C ALA A 238 -4.55 -4.28 -12.03
N VAL A 239 -3.82 -5.24 -12.60
CA VAL A 239 -2.51 -5.00 -13.25
C VAL A 239 -2.66 -4.04 -14.42
N ALA A 240 -3.66 -4.25 -15.28
CA ALA A 240 -3.94 -3.37 -16.41
C ALA A 240 -4.22 -1.93 -15.96
N LEU A 241 -4.98 -1.74 -14.88
CA LEU A 241 -5.27 -0.42 -14.30
C LEU A 241 -4.00 0.28 -13.80
N VAL A 242 -3.16 -0.43 -13.03
CA VAL A 242 -1.93 0.14 -12.45
C VAL A 242 -0.90 0.48 -13.52
N GLN A 243 -0.82 -0.32 -14.59
CA GLN A 243 0.11 -0.08 -15.72
C GLN A 243 -0.43 0.88 -16.77
N ALA A 244 -1.71 1.22 -16.72
CA ALA A 244 -2.34 2.07 -17.73
C ALA A 244 -1.77 3.49 -17.70
N VAL A 245 -1.25 3.94 -18.86
CA VAL A 245 -0.65 5.26 -19.03
C VAL A 245 -1.20 5.97 -20.26
N ARG A 246 -1.49 7.27 -20.13
CA ARG A 246 -1.79 8.15 -21.27
C ARG A 246 -0.49 8.77 -21.75
N ARG A 247 -0.12 8.53 -23.01
CA ARG A 247 1.08 9.11 -23.63
C ARG A 247 0.75 10.46 -24.24
N VAL A 248 1.36 11.53 -23.74
CA VAL A 248 1.25 12.89 -24.27
C VAL A 248 2.45 13.17 -25.15
N PRO A 249 2.29 13.49 -26.46
CA PRO A 249 3.40 13.77 -27.36
C PRO A 249 4.04 15.11 -27.02
N VAL A 250 5.35 15.12 -26.87
CA VAL A 250 6.18 16.30 -26.64
C VAL A 250 7.27 16.34 -27.71
N GLN A 251 7.47 17.52 -28.28
CA GLN A 251 8.52 17.77 -29.26
C GLN A 251 9.55 18.70 -28.67
N TYR A 252 10.82 18.31 -28.75
CA TYR A 252 11.95 19.16 -28.32
C TYR A 252 12.48 19.94 -29.52
N ALA A 253 12.88 21.18 -29.27
CA ALA A 253 13.48 22.02 -30.29
C ALA A 253 14.77 21.38 -30.83
N LYS A 254 14.97 21.43 -32.14
CA LYS A 254 16.23 21.00 -32.75
C LYS A 254 17.33 21.96 -32.35
N ARG A 255 18.45 21.44 -31.84
CA ARG A 255 19.67 22.20 -31.61
C ARG A 255 20.68 21.79 -32.67
N VAL A 256 21.27 22.77 -33.37
CA VAL A 256 22.35 22.57 -34.31
C VAL A 256 23.63 22.98 -33.58
N ILE A 257 24.57 22.05 -33.40
CA ILE A 257 25.91 22.31 -32.84
C ILE A 257 26.91 21.91 -33.90
N GLY A 258 27.48 22.92 -34.56
CA GLY A 258 28.34 22.71 -35.75
C GLY A 258 27.54 22.10 -36.90
N ASN A 259 28.04 21.05 -37.52
CA ASN A 259 27.41 20.37 -38.66
C ASN A 259 26.45 19.22 -38.25
N ARG A 260 26.20 19.03 -36.97
CA ARG A 260 25.33 17.95 -36.45
C ARG A 260 24.03 18.52 -35.84
N GLN A 261 22.91 17.97 -36.26
CA GLN A 261 21.59 18.27 -35.67
C GLN A 261 21.35 17.32 -34.50
N TYR A 262 21.09 17.90 -33.33
CA TYR A 262 20.67 17.18 -32.11
C TYR A 262 19.23 17.57 -31.76
N GLY A 263 18.41 16.59 -31.37
CA GLY A 263 17.02 16.84 -31.01
C GLY A 263 16.03 16.70 -32.17
N GLY A 264 14.79 17.13 -31.95
CA GLY A 264 13.70 17.02 -32.94
C GLY A 264 12.95 15.70 -32.93
N VAL A 265 13.33 14.76 -32.05
CA VAL A 265 12.62 13.49 -31.88
C VAL A 265 11.35 13.72 -31.06
N ARG A 266 10.23 13.18 -31.50
CA ARG A 266 9.00 13.14 -30.70
C ARG A 266 9.21 12.20 -29.52
N GLN A 267 9.06 12.73 -28.32
CA GLN A 267 9.03 11.96 -27.09
C GLN A 267 7.62 11.96 -26.51
N TYR A 268 7.33 11.03 -25.60
CA TYR A 268 6.02 10.94 -24.97
C TYR A 268 6.22 11.04 -23.45
N ILE A 269 5.42 11.91 -22.82
CA ILE A 269 5.31 11.93 -21.36
C ILE A 269 4.23 10.91 -20.98
N PRO A 270 4.60 9.86 -20.20
CA PRO A 270 3.61 8.89 -19.72
C PRO A 270 2.89 9.48 -18.49
N LEU A 271 1.60 9.80 -18.64
CA LEU A 271 0.74 10.16 -17.52
C LEU A 271 0.05 8.88 -17.04
N LYS A 272 0.31 8.46 -15.82
CA LYS A 272 -0.35 7.29 -15.22
C LYS A 272 -1.83 7.59 -15.03
N ILE A 273 -2.73 6.66 -15.40
CA ILE A 273 -4.18 6.77 -15.17
C ILE A 273 -4.46 6.76 -13.67
N ASN A 274 -3.78 5.87 -12.95
CA ASN A 274 -3.80 5.84 -11.50
C ASN A 274 -2.51 6.48 -10.94
N ALA A 275 -2.38 7.81 -11.04
CA ALA A 275 -1.26 8.54 -10.47
C ALA A 275 -1.28 8.56 -8.94
N ALA A 276 -2.46 8.45 -8.34
CA ALA A 276 -2.66 8.41 -6.90
C ALA A 276 -2.25 7.06 -6.26
N GLY A 277 -2.07 5.99 -7.06
CA GLY A 277 -1.73 4.67 -6.56
C GLY A 277 -2.82 4.05 -5.69
N VAL A 278 -2.43 3.47 -4.57
CA VAL A 278 -3.34 2.79 -3.62
C VAL A 278 -3.81 3.73 -2.49
N MET A 279 -3.17 4.91 -2.36
CA MET A 279 -3.43 5.82 -1.25
C MET A 279 -4.89 6.24 -1.10
N PRO A 280 -5.66 6.58 -2.16
CA PRO A 280 -7.07 6.96 -2.03
C PRO A 280 -7.93 5.92 -1.33
N ILE A 281 -7.64 4.63 -1.56
CA ILE A 281 -8.41 3.53 -0.98
C ILE A 281 -8.09 3.40 0.52
N ILE A 282 -6.82 3.55 0.89
CA ILE A 282 -6.39 3.52 2.30
C ILE A 282 -7.03 4.68 3.06
N PHE A 283 -7.11 5.88 2.46
CA PHE A 283 -7.78 7.05 3.04
C PHE A 283 -9.28 6.80 3.23
N ALA A 284 -9.96 6.30 2.19
CA ALA A 284 -11.37 5.99 2.25
C ALA A 284 -11.65 4.95 3.34
N GLN A 285 -10.82 3.91 3.44
CA GLN A 285 -10.95 2.88 4.45
C GLN A 285 -10.70 3.41 5.88
N ALA A 286 -9.70 4.27 6.07
CA ALA A 286 -9.45 4.91 7.35
C ALA A 286 -10.65 5.76 7.80
N LEU A 287 -11.28 6.50 6.87
CA LEU A 287 -12.50 7.26 7.16
C LEU A 287 -13.68 6.37 7.51
N MET A 288 -13.82 5.22 6.86
CA MET A 288 -14.90 4.26 7.16
C MET A 288 -14.78 3.59 8.54
N LEU A 289 -13.64 3.75 9.24
CA LEU A 289 -13.50 3.32 10.63
C LEU A 289 -14.13 4.32 11.63
N PHE A 290 -14.26 5.61 11.25
CA PHE A 290 -14.80 6.63 12.16
C PHE A 290 -16.23 6.36 12.64
N PRO A 291 -17.21 5.94 11.80
CA PRO A 291 -18.56 5.67 12.25
C PRO A 291 -18.63 4.64 13.38
N ILE A 292 -17.71 3.68 13.41
CA ILE A 292 -17.65 2.64 14.46
C ILE A 292 -17.31 3.26 15.82
N LEU A 293 -16.47 4.30 15.86
CA LEU A 293 -16.13 5.00 17.10
C LEU A 293 -17.33 5.70 17.72
N PHE A 294 -18.30 6.14 16.89
CA PHE A 294 -19.53 6.77 17.32
C PHE A 294 -20.64 5.79 17.68
N SER A 295 -20.43 4.48 17.55
CA SER A 295 -21.40 3.44 17.91
C SER A 295 -21.81 3.43 19.41
N ARG A 296 -21.01 4.08 20.26
CA ARG A 296 -21.27 4.22 21.70
C ARG A 296 -22.35 5.25 22.04
N TRP A 297 -22.72 6.13 21.12
CA TRP A 297 -23.75 7.14 21.33
C TRP A 297 -25.07 6.65 20.76
N ASP A 298 -26.13 6.64 21.57
CA ASP A 298 -27.44 6.10 21.19
C ASP A 298 -28.03 6.78 19.95
N ALA A 299 -27.81 8.08 19.76
CA ALA A 299 -28.25 8.83 18.59
C ALA A 299 -27.62 8.39 17.27
N THR A 300 -26.41 7.84 17.30
CA THR A 300 -25.64 7.44 16.10
C THR A 300 -25.54 5.93 15.93
N ARG A 301 -26.07 5.15 16.88
CA ARG A 301 -26.00 3.68 16.90
C ARG A 301 -26.58 3.03 15.65
N GLY A 302 -27.71 3.55 15.13
CA GLY A 302 -28.33 3.04 13.90
C GLY A 302 -27.46 3.27 12.67
N LEU A 303 -26.88 4.47 12.53
CA LEU A 303 -25.95 4.80 11.45
C LEU A 303 -24.66 4.01 11.57
N ALA A 304 -24.13 3.86 12.76
CA ALA A 304 -22.92 3.08 13.00
C ALA A 304 -23.11 1.59 12.68
N ALA A 305 -24.27 1.03 12.95
CA ALA A 305 -24.61 -0.36 12.61
C ALA A 305 -24.72 -0.58 11.09
N THR A 306 -25.37 0.34 10.36
CA THR A 306 -25.48 0.25 8.89
C THR A 306 -24.15 0.46 8.19
N LEU A 307 -23.30 1.37 8.67
CA LEU A 307 -21.96 1.64 8.14
C LEU A 307 -20.89 0.69 8.67
N GLY A 308 -21.16 -0.05 9.73
CA GLY A 308 -20.28 -1.10 10.24
C GLY A 308 -20.36 -2.42 9.44
N ASN A 309 -21.45 -2.61 8.71
CA ASN A 309 -21.64 -3.80 7.88
C ASN A 309 -20.96 -3.61 6.51
N TYR A 310 -19.74 -4.15 6.35
CA TYR A 310 -18.94 -3.99 5.14
C TYR A 310 -19.49 -4.71 3.89
N THR A 311 -20.46 -5.63 4.05
CA THR A 311 -21.20 -6.23 2.93
C THR A 311 -22.46 -5.45 2.58
N GLY A 312 -22.85 -4.48 3.42
CA GLY A 312 -24.04 -3.67 3.23
C GLY A 312 -23.93 -2.71 2.04
N PHE A 313 -25.09 -2.42 1.40
CA PHE A 313 -25.16 -1.50 0.27
C PHE A 313 -24.65 -0.10 0.63
N TRP A 314 -25.09 0.48 1.76
CA TRP A 314 -24.73 1.83 2.18
C TRP A 314 -23.22 1.99 2.46
N TYR A 315 -22.61 0.96 3.09
CA TYR A 315 -21.16 0.94 3.30
C TYR A 315 -20.42 1.02 1.96
N ASN A 316 -20.73 0.12 1.02
CA ASN A 316 -20.05 0.03 -0.27
C ASN A 316 -20.32 1.27 -1.14
N PHE A 317 -21.50 1.84 -1.10
CA PHE A 317 -21.84 3.06 -1.84
C PHE A 317 -21.04 4.28 -1.35
N ILE A 318 -21.00 4.51 -0.03
CA ILE A 318 -20.24 5.61 0.55
C ILE A 318 -18.75 5.39 0.32
N PHE A 319 -18.26 4.16 0.49
CA PHE A 319 -16.87 3.80 0.24
C PHE A 319 -16.46 4.08 -1.21
N PHE A 320 -17.30 3.75 -2.17
CA PHE A 320 -17.11 4.04 -3.59
C PHE A 320 -16.97 5.55 -3.87
N ILE A 321 -17.90 6.35 -3.33
CA ILE A 321 -17.87 7.81 -3.47
C ILE A 321 -16.58 8.39 -2.85
N LEU A 322 -16.23 7.94 -1.64
CA LEU A 322 -15.01 8.37 -0.97
C LEU A 322 -13.75 8.06 -1.79
N ILE A 323 -13.67 6.88 -2.41
CA ILE A 323 -12.56 6.52 -3.29
C ILE A 323 -12.45 7.48 -4.46
N ILE A 324 -13.57 7.84 -5.10
CA ILE A 324 -13.56 8.80 -6.20
C ILE A 324 -13.04 10.16 -5.72
N ILE A 325 -13.61 10.70 -4.63
CA ILE A 325 -13.22 11.99 -4.07
C ILE A 325 -11.73 12.01 -3.72
N PHE A 326 -11.25 11.00 -3.01
CA PHE A 326 -9.84 10.91 -2.63
C PHE A 326 -8.90 10.68 -3.81
N THR A 327 -9.34 9.97 -4.85
CA THR A 327 -8.53 9.81 -6.06
C THR A 327 -8.30 11.13 -6.75
N TYR A 328 -9.34 11.96 -6.90
CA TYR A 328 -9.21 13.31 -7.45
C TYR A 328 -8.34 14.20 -6.55
N PHE A 329 -8.62 14.20 -5.24
CA PHE A 329 -7.86 14.97 -4.29
C PHE A 329 -6.37 14.61 -4.31
N TYR A 330 -6.05 13.31 -4.22
CA TYR A 330 -4.67 12.86 -4.16
C TYR A 330 -3.93 13.05 -5.49
N THR A 331 -4.61 12.88 -6.61
CA THR A 331 -4.05 13.16 -7.93
C THR A 331 -3.69 14.64 -8.06
N ALA A 332 -4.55 15.55 -7.62
CA ALA A 332 -4.28 16.99 -7.63
C ALA A 332 -3.08 17.39 -6.75
N VAL A 333 -2.86 16.68 -5.63
CA VAL A 333 -1.73 16.93 -4.73
C VAL A 333 -0.42 16.36 -5.30
N THR A 334 -0.48 15.15 -5.88
CA THR A 334 0.73 14.42 -6.32
C THR A 334 1.25 14.92 -7.66
N VAL A 335 0.35 15.26 -8.57
CA VAL A 335 0.72 15.73 -9.91
C VAL A 335 0.53 17.23 -9.99
N ASN A 336 1.64 17.94 -10.24
CA ASN A 336 1.62 19.40 -10.40
C ASN A 336 1.78 19.77 -11.89
N PRO A 337 0.69 20.08 -12.61
CA PRO A 337 0.75 20.42 -14.03
C PRO A 337 1.58 21.67 -14.31
N THR A 338 1.63 22.62 -13.35
CA THR A 338 2.39 23.86 -13.48
C THR A 338 3.89 23.58 -13.52
N GLN A 339 4.37 22.78 -12.57
CA GLN A 339 5.78 22.38 -12.52
C GLN A 339 6.18 21.58 -13.75
N MET A 340 5.34 20.63 -14.18
CA MET A 340 5.58 19.85 -15.41
C MET A 340 5.70 20.74 -16.65
N ALA A 341 4.83 21.73 -16.80
CA ALA A 341 4.87 22.68 -17.92
C ALA A 341 6.11 23.58 -17.88
N GLU A 342 6.53 24.01 -16.70
CA GLU A 342 7.77 24.78 -16.52
C GLU A 342 9.02 23.97 -16.83
N ASP A 343 9.10 22.73 -16.37
CA ASP A 343 10.22 21.82 -16.65
C ASP A 343 10.31 21.51 -18.14
N MET A 344 9.18 21.30 -18.82
CA MET A 344 9.13 21.17 -20.26
C MET A 344 9.66 22.42 -20.96
N LYS A 345 9.23 23.62 -20.53
CA LYS A 345 9.69 24.88 -21.10
C LYS A 345 11.18 25.09 -20.90
N ARG A 346 11.71 24.80 -19.70
CA ARG A 346 13.16 24.90 -19.40
C ARG A 346 14.00 23.97 -20.29
N ASN A 347 13.48 22.79 -20.57
CA ASN A 347 14.16 21.81 -21.43
C ASN A 347 13.91 22.03 -22.94
N GLY A 348 13.24 23.13 -23.34
CA GLY A 348 12.94 23.44 -24.73
C GLY A 348 11.92 22.52 -25.37
N GLY A 349 11.10 21.81 -24.56
CA GLY A 349 10.02 20.95 -25.01
C GLY A 349 8.70 21.72 -25.15
N PHE A 350 7.88 21.35 -26.12
CA PHE A 350 6.53 21.88 -26.32
C PHE A 350 5.59 20.79 -26.80
N ILE A 351 4.30 20.96 -26.53
CA ILE A 351 3.25 20.07 -27.02
C ILE A 351 2.80 20.59 -28.38
N PRO A 352 2.82 19.78 -29.46
CA PRO A 352 2.36 20.22 -30.78
C PRO A 352 0.90 20.73 -30.72
N GLY A 353 0.66 21.94 -31.24
CA GLY A 353 -0.64 22.59 -31.21
C GLY A 353 -1.03 23.34 -29.93
N VAL A 354 -0.17 23.36 -28.91
CA VAL A 354 -0.41 24.08 -27.64
C VAL A 354 0.68 25.11 -27.40
N LYS A 355 0.30 26.35 -27.10
CA LYS A 355 1.27 27.42 -26.79
C LYS A 355 1.98 27.12 -25.46
N PRO A 356 3.33 27.22 -25.39
CA PRO A 356 4.09 27.03 -24.14
C PRO A 356 3.64 28.00 -23.04
N GLY A 357 3.64 27.52 -21.78
CA GLY A 357 3.23 28.30 -20.62
C GLY A 357 1.83 27.96 -20.13
N LYS A 358 0.99 28.95 -19.80
CA LYS A 358 -0.34 28.72 -19.20
C LYS A 358 -1.23 27.75 -19.98
N LYS A 359 -1.23 27.84 -21.32
CA LYS A 359 -2.02 26.94 -22.17
C LYS A 359 -1.57 25.47 -22.05
N THR A 360 -0.27 25.23 -21.84
CA THR A 360 0.26 23.88 -21.59
C THR A 360 -0.22 23.37 -20.24
N VAL A 361 -0.26 24.22 -19.19
CA VAL A 361 -0.80 23.83 -17.88
C VAL A 361 -2.28 23.46 -17.98
N GLU A 362 -3.11 24.33 -18.60
CA GLU A 362 -4.54 24.07 -18.82
C GLU A 362 -4.79 22.75 -19.59
N TYR A 363 -3.97 22.50 -20.59
CA TYR A 363 -4.06 21.27 -21.40
C TYR A 363 -3.71 20.01 -20.59
N LEU A 364 -2.62 20.04 -19.80
CA LEU A 364 -2.22 18.93 -18.94
C LEU A 364 -3.25 18.68 -17.84
N ASP A 365 -3.76 19.74 -17.21
CA ASP A 365 -4.80 19.65 -16.19
C ASP A 365 -6.10 19.05 -16.74
N SER A 366 -6.53 19.48 -17.94
CA SER A 366 -7.69 18.89 -18.61
C SER A 366 -7.51 17.41 -18.94
N ILE A 367 -6.30 16.98 -19.35
CA ILE A 367 -6.00 15.56 -19.58
C ILE A 367 -6.06 14.80 -18.26
N MET A 368 -5.39 15.31 -17.22
CA MET A 368 -5.36 14.66 -15.90
C MET A 368 -6.78 14.47 -15.35
N SER A 369 -7.62 15.50 -15.36
CA SER A 369 -9.01 15.39 -14.89
C SER A 369 -9.81 14.33 -15.65
N LYS A 370 -9.67 14.29 -16.99
CA LYS A 370 -10.37 13.30 -17.83
C LYS A 370 -9.87 11.88 -17.65
N VAL A 371 -8.59 11.70 -17.36
CA VAL A 371 -7.96 10.38 -17.17
C VAL A 371 -8.20 9.86 -15.76
N THR A 372 -8.27 10.74 -14.78
CA THR A 372 -8.53 10.37 -13.38
C THR A 372 -9.94 9.81 -13.18
N LEU A 373 -10.95 10.30 -13.92
CA LEU A 373 -12.34 9.83 -13.79
C LEU A 373 -12.48 8.31 -14.02
N PRO A 374 -12.13 7.77 -15.21
CA PRO A 374 -12.21 6.32 -15.43
C PRO A 374 -11.31 5.55 -14.45
N GLY A 375 -10.14 6.08 -14.11
CA GLY A 375 -9.24 5.47 -13.12
C GLY A 375 -9.89 5.34 -11.75
N SER A 376 -10.55 6.39 -11.25
CA SER A 376 -11.23 6.38 -9.94
C SER A 376 -12.44 5.44 -9.91
N ILE A 377 -13.22 5.38 -11.00
CA ILE A 377 -14.36 4.45 -11.12
C ILE A 377 -13.86 3.00 -11.09
N PHE A 378 -12.79 2.68 -11.84
CA PHE A 378 -12.21 1.34 -11.84
C PHE A 378 -11.66 0.95 -10.47
N LEU A 379 -10.95 1.88 -9.80
CA LEU A 379 -10.49 1.67 -8.43
C LEU A 379 -11.65 1.39 -7.48
N GLY A 380 -12.72 2.16 -7.58
CA GLY A 380 -13.93 1.97 -6.78
C GLY A 380 -14.59 0.62 -7.03
N ILE A 381 -14.73 0.19 -8.29
CA ILE A 381 -15.30 -1.12 -8.64
C ILE A 381 -14.46 -2.25 -8.03
N ILE A 382 -13.13 -2.23 -8.25
CA ILE A 382 -12.24 -3.28 -7.70
C ILE A 382 -12.32 -3.30 -6.16
N SER A 383 -12.50 -2.14 -5.53
CA SER A 383 -12.57 -2.05 -4.07
C SER A 383 -13.84 -2.64 -3.47
N ILE A 384 -14.94 -2.70 -4.23
CA ILE A 384 -16.24 -3.25 -3.79
C ILE A 384 -16.36 -4.75 -4.12
N LEU A 385 -15.56 -5.28 -5.05
CA LEU A 385 -15.61 -6.69 -5.45
C LEU A 385 -15.64 -7.71 -4.29
N PRO A 386 -14.91 -7.53 -3.18
CA PRO A 386 -15.00 -8.43 -2.03
C PRO A 386 -16.42 -8.60 -1.48
N ALA A 387 -17.18 -7.51 -1.40
CA ALA A 387 -18.56 -7.56 -0.92
C ALA A 387 -19.46 -8.39 -1.86
N PHE A 388 -19.29 -8.23 -3.17
CA PHE A 388 -20.00 -9.06 -4.14
C PHE A 388 -19.59 -10.54 -4.08
N ALA A 389 -18.28 -10.82 -3.89
CA ALA A 389 -17.81 -12.20 -3.75
C ALA A 389 -18.44 -12.91 -2.55
N ILE A 390 -18.61 -12.21 -1.41
CA ILE A 390 -19.27 -12.75 -0.22
C ILE A 390 -20.74 -13.02 -0.49
N LEU A 391 -21.45 -12.11 -1.18
CA LEU A 391 -22.84 -12.31 -1.57
C LEU A 391 -23.05 -13.52 -2.49
N LEU A 392 -22.03 -13.87 -3.28
CA LEU A 392 -22.00 -15.08 -4.12
C LEU A 392 -21.58 -16.35 -3.35
N GLY A 393 -21.39 -16.23 -2.03
CA GLY A 393 -21.11 -17.36 -1.15
C GLY A 393 -19.62 -17.74 -1.04
N VAL A 394 -18.70 -16.88 -1.46
CA VAL A 394 -17.25 -17.04 -1.23
C VAL A 394 -16.94 -16.80 0.25
N ASN A 395 -16.05 -17.60 0.82
CA ASN A 395 -15.63 -17.43 2.21
C ASN A 395 -15.02 -16.04 2.45
N ASN A 396 -15.35 -15.41 3.59
CA ASN A 396 -14.88 -14.07 3.96
C ASN A 396 -13.37 -13.89 3.85
N GLN A 397 -12.60 -14.92 4.23
CA GLN A 397 -11.14 -14.88 4.16
C GLN A 397 -10.62 -14.81 2.71
N PHE A 398 -11.20 -15.59 1.81
CA PHE A 398 -10.80 -15.61 0.41
C PHE A 398 -11.39 -14.41 -0.37
N ALA A 399 -12.61 -14.02 -0.06
CA ALA A 399 -13.27 -12.85 -0.66
C ALA A 399 -12.45 -11.56 -0.52
N SER A 400 -11.75 -11.37 0.60
CA SER A 400 -10.88 -10.20 0.82
C SER A 400 -9.71 -10.10 -0.18
N PHE A 401 -9.38 -11.19 -0.91
CA PHE A 401 -8.37 -11.20 -1.97
C PHE A 401 -8.96 -10.97 -3.37
N TYR A 402 -10.27 -10.96 -3.52
CA TYR A 402 -10.92 -10.65 -4.81
C TYR A 402 -10.80 -9.19 -5.22
N GLY A 403 -10.42 -8.31 -4.31
CA GLY A 403 -10.31 -6.89 -4.60
C GLY A 403 -9.93 -6.09 -3.37
N GLY A 404 -10.49 -4.89 -3.29
CA GLY A 404 -10.25 -4.01 -2.17
C GLY A 404 -8.80 -3.53 -2.09
N THR A 405 -8.43 -3.08 -0.91
CA THR A 405 -7.08 -2.57 -0.63
C THR A 405 -6.00 -3.64 -0.75
N SER A 406 -6.31 -4.88 -0.36
CA SER A 406 -5.33 -5.97 -0.31
C SER A 406 -4.78 -6.34 -1.69
N LEU A 407 -5.66 -6.56 -2.66
CA LEU A 407 -5.26 -6.91 -4.02
C LEU A 407 -4.52 -5.75 -4.71
N LEU A 408 -5.01 -4.52 -4.53
CA LEU A 408 -4.39 -3.35 -5.15
C LEU A 408 -3.03 -3.02 -4.54
N ILE A 409 -2.85 -3.19 -3.22
CA ILE A 409 -1.54 -3.05 -2.58
C ILE A 409 -0.60 -4.13 -3.09
N LEU A 410 -1.06 -5.38 -3.16
CA LEU A 410 -0.25 -6.48 -3.66
C LEU A 410 0.25 -6.21 -5.09
N VAL A 411 -0.67 -5.87 -6.00
CA VAL A 411 -0.32 -5.57 -7.40
C VAL A 411 0.57 -4.33 -7.50
N GLY A 412 0.23 -3.26 -6.80
CA GLY A 412 0.99 -2.00 -6.83
C GLY A 412 2.42 -2.17 -6.36
N VAL A 413 2.60 -2.82 -5.21
CA VAL A 413 3.95 -3.03 -4.62
C VAL A 413 4.79 -3.98 -5.46
N VAL A 414 4.20 -5.06 -5.99
CA VAL A 414 4.92 -5.98 -6.90
C VAL A 414 5.39 -5.25 -8.15
N LEU A 415 4.52 -4.44 -8.77
CA LEU A 415 4.89 -3.69 -9.97
C LEU A 415 5.94 -2.62 -9.69
N ASP A 416 5.83 -1.89 -8.58
CA ASP A 416 6.82 -0.87 -8.19
C ASP A 416 8.18 -1.50 -7.89
N THR A 417 8.21 -2.66 -7.22
CA THR A 417 9.46 -3.39 -6.96
C THR A 417 10.08 -3.96 -8.22
N LEU A 418 9.27 -4.48 -9.14
CA LEU A 418 9.74 -4.94 -10.45
C LEU A 418 10.34 -3.79 -11.27
N GLN A 419 9.69 -2.63 -11.34
CA GLN A 419 10.22 -1.45 -12.03
C GLN A 419 11.55 -0.99 -11.45
N GLN A 420 11.72 -1.04 -10.14
CA GLN A 420 13.02 -0.72 -9.51
C GLN A 420 14.10 -1.74 -9.88
N VAL A 421 13.78 -3.04 -9.84
CA VAL A 421 14.74 -4.10 -10.25
C VAL A 421 15.13 -3.92 -11.72
N GLU A 422 14.18 -3.64 -12.62
CA GLU A 422 14.46 -3.37 -14.03
C GLU A 422 15.34 -2.13 -14.21
N SER A 423 15.11 -1.06 -13.45
CA SER A 423 15.91 0.14 -13.46
C SER A 423 17.38 -0.14 -13.06
N TYR A 424 17.60 -0.95 -12.02
CA TYR A 424 18.94 -1.38 -11.63
C TYR A 424 19.64 -2.24 -12.70
N LEU A 425 18.89 -3.13 -13.37
CA LEU A 425 19.41 -3.95 -14.47
C LEU A 425 19.83 -3.08 -15.66
N LEU A 426 19.01 -2.09 -16.03
CA LEU A 426 19.30 -1.17 -17.12
C LEU A 426 20.52 -0.30 -16.85
N MET A 427 20.63 0.30 -15.66
CA MET A 427 21.80 1.14 -15.30
C MET A 427 23.12 0.39 -15.48
N ARG A 428 23.18 -0.86 -15.09
CA ARG A 428 24.41 -1.65 -15.19
C ARG A 428 24.69 -2.16 -16.61
N HIS A 429 23.67 -2.33 -17.42
CA HIS A 429 23.88 -2.62 -18.85
C HIS A 429 24.58 -1.46 -19.56
N TYR A 430 24.24 -0.22 -19.19
CA TYR A 430 24.91 0.99 -19.67
C TYR A 430 26.35 1.12 -19.15
N ASP A 431 26.63 0.80 -17.88
CA ASP A 431 27.99 0.79 -17.33
C ASP A 431 28.89 -0.25 -18.01
N GLY A 432 28.34 -1.40 -18.37
CA GLY A 432 29.03 -2.43 -19.15
C GLY A 432 29.40 -1.96 -20.54
N LEU A 433 28.50 -1.25 -21.22
CA LEU A 433 28.75 -0.66 -22.53
C LEU A 433 29.77 0.48 -22.47
N MET A 434 29.79 1.28 -21.41
CA MET A 434 30.79 2.33 -21.21
C MET A 434 32.21 1.77 -20.90
N LYS A 435 32.28 0.65 -20.17
CA LYS A 435 33.56 -0.02 -19.87
C LYS A 435 34.12 -0.79 -21.06
N THR A 436 33.30 -1.32 -21.95
CA THR A 436 33.68 -2.00 -23.17
C THR A 436 33.82 -1.06 -24.37
N GLY A 437 33.21 0.11 -24.30
CA GLY A 437 33.34 1.17 -25.31
C GLY A 437 34.65 1.90 -25.21
N ARG A 438 35.77 1.27 -25.64
CA ARG A 438 36.92 1.99 -26.16
C ARG A 438 36.39 2.82 -27.34
N LEU A 439 36.13 4.08 -27.07
CA LEU A 439 36.09 5.08 -28.11
C LEU A 439 37.48 5.08 -28.71
N SER A 440 37.72 4.29 -29.75
CA SER A 440 38.84 4.49 -30.62
C SER A 440 38.64 5.84 -31.31
N GLY A 441 39.03 6.89 -30.62
CA GLY A 441 39.21 8.20 -31.24
C GLY A 441 40.17 8.01 -32.38
N ARG A 442 39.67 8.12 -33.59
CA ARG A 442 40.47 8.22 -34.80
C ARG A 442 41.19 9.55 -34.72
N SER A 443 42.34 9.53 -34.00
CA SER A 443 43.39 10.52 -34.19
C SER A 443 44.05 10.17 -35.53
N GLY A 444 43.84 10.97 -36.53
CA GLY A 444 44.43 10.76 -37.81
C GLY A 444 44.04 11.83 -38.81
N MET A 445 44.93 12.80 -38.93
CA MET A 445 45.06 13.83 -39.98
C MET A 445 44.09 14.98 -39.99
#